data_5c00bc24640d92e073a4c0226787b819
#
_entry.id   5c00bc24640d92e073a4c0226787b819
#
_cell.length_a   1.000
_cell.length_b   1.000
_cell.length_c   1.000
_cell.angle_alpha   90.00
_cell.angle_beta   90.00
_cell.angle_gamma   90.00
#
_symmetry.space_group_name_H-M   'P 1'
#
loop_
_entity.id
_entity.type
_entity.pdbx_description
1 polymer ?
#
loop_
_entity_poly.entity_id
_entity_poly.type
_entity_poly.pdbx_seq_one_letter_code
_entity_poly.pdbx_strand_id
1 'polypeptide(L)'
;MTRQATPRTRLTREQSRDQTRECLLDAARSLFMTKGFVGASVEDIAQEAGYTRGAFYSNFDSKAELLVELLRRDHEAMEVDLRAIFEANASREVMEARVMTFYSRLPQDNKMFLLWVEAKLLAARDARFRTRFNAFMKEKRERLAAYIEEFSARVGTPLPIAPDLMALGLMGLCDGVQFLATADPQHVTPPVVEAVLGRFFARVVYGRDA
;
A
#
# COMPACT_ATOMS: atom_id res chain seq x y z
N MET A 1 -51.18 -6.15 1.14
CA MET A 1 -49.85 -6.37 1.74
C MET A 1 -49.05 -5.09 1.61
N THR A 2 -48.99 -4.30 2.66
CA THR A 2 -48.39 -2.95 2.67
C THR A 2 -46.91 -3.11 2.98
N ARG A 3 -46.01 -2.78 2.01
CA ARG A 3 -44.56 -2.73 2.22
C ARG A 3 -44.26 -1.58 3.19
N GLN A 4 -43.85 -1.92 4.40
CA GLN A 4 -43.27 -0.98 5.35
C GLN A 4 -41.92 -0.52 4.80
N ALA A 5 -41.81 0.75 4.44
CA ALA A 5 -40.55 1.39 4.11
C ALA A 5 -39.73 1.57 5.40
N THR A 6 -38.58 0.93 5.49
CA THR A 6 -37.62 1.11 6.59
C THR A 6 -37.18 2.57 6.62
N PRO A 7 -37.24 3.29 7.77
CA PRO A 7 -36.83 4.68 7.84
C PRO A 7 -35.33 4.80 7.52
N ARG A 8 -34.99 5.57 6.49
CA ARG A 8 -33.61 5.97 6.20
C ARG A 8 -33.13 6.87 7.35
N THR A 9 -32.27 6.32 8.19
CA THR A 9 -31.60 7.08 9.26
C THR A 9 -30.83 8.23 8.61
N ARG A 10 -31.17 9.47 8.98
CA ARG A 10 -30.49 10.66 8.46
C ARG A 10 -29.06 10.66 9.00
N LEU A 11 -28.05 10.63 8.10
CA LEU A 11 -26.65 10.69 8.46
C LEU A 11 -26.33 11.99 9.21
N THR A 12 -25.43 11.94 10.17
CA THR A 12 -24.86 13.13 10.78
C THR A 12 -24.01 13.89 9.75
N ARG A 13 -23.65 15.15 10.04
CA ARG A 13 -22.75 15.93 9.17
C ARG A 13 -21.38 15.25 9.01
N GLU A 14 -20.86 14.66 10.06
CA GLU A 14 -19.60 13.91 10.06
C GLU A 14 -19.71 12.66 9.18
N GLN A 15 -20.70 11.81 9.41
CA GLN A 15 -20.96 10.62 8.59
C GLN A 15 -21.15 10.96 7.10
N SER A 16 -21.82 12.07 6.79
CA SER A 16 -22.00 12.51 5.41
C SER A 16 -20.68 12.99 4.78
N ARG A 17 -19.80 13.63 5.57
CA ARG A 17 -18.47 14.05 5.15
C ARG A 17 -17.57 12.82 4.87
N ASP A 18 -17.57 11.85 5.79
CA ASP A 18 -16.79 10.62 5.65
C ASP A 18 -17.24 9.83 4.42
N GLN A 19 -18.56 9.73 4.21
CA GLN A 19 -19.09 9.09 3.00
C GLN A 19 -18.64 9.81 1.72
N THR A 20 -18.69 11.14 1.71
CA THR A 20 -18.21 11.94 0.55
C THR A 20 -16.73 11.68 0.30
N ARG A 21 -15.92 11.64 1.36
CA ARG A 21 -14.47 11.39 1.30
C ARG A 21 -14.18 10.01 0.69
N GLU A 22 -14.88 8.97 1.14
CA GLU A 22 -14.73 7.61 0.59
C GLU A 22 -15.15 7.54 -0.88
N CYS A 23 -16.25 8.14 -1.27
CA CYS A 23 -16.67 8.19 -2.68
C CYS A 23 -15.63 8.89 -3.57
N LEU A 24 -15.02 9.99 -3.08
CA LEU A 24 -13.96 10.70 -3.81
C LEU A 24 -12.69 9.84 -3.93
N LEU A 25 -12.30 9.09 -2.90
CA LEU A 25 -11.17 8.16 -2.94
C LEU A 25 -11.41 7.01 -3.91
N ASP A 26 -12.60 6.43 -3.93
CA ASP A 26 -12.95 5.34 -4.85
C ASP A 26 -12.98 5.82 -6.32
N ALA A 27 -13.56 6.99 -6.58
CA ALA A 27 -13.56 7.61 -7.89
C ALA A 27 -12.12 7.92 -8.36
N ALA A 28 -11.30 8.48 -7.49
CA ALA A 28 -9.91 8.78 -7.79
C ALA A 28 -9.12 7.50 -8.07
N ARG A 29 -9.33 6.43 -7.30
CA ARG A 29 -8.72 5.12 -7.56
C ARG A 29 -9.03 4.64 -8.98
N SER A 30 -10.31 4.62 -9.37
CA SER A 30 -10.75 4.21 -10.70
C SER A 30 -10.09 5.04 -11.80
N LEU A 31 -10.10 6.37 -11.66
CA LEU A 31 -9.55 7.28 -12.67
C LEU A 31 -8.02 7.22 -12.73
N PHE A 32 -7.31 7.16 -11.60
CA PHE A 32 -5.86 7.04 -11.61
C PHE A 32 -5.37 5.72 -12.19
N MET A 33 -6.11 4.63 -11.96
CA MET A 33 -5.79 3.32 -12.54
C MET A 33 -6.01 3.26 -14.05
N THR A 34 -6.91 4.10 -14.60
CA THR A 34 -7.24 4.10 -16.03
C THR A 34 -6.51 5.18 -16.81
N LYS A 35 -6.37 6.39 -16.26
CA LYS A 35 -5.81 7.58 -16.94
C LYS A 35 -4.45 8.00 -16.38
N GLY A 36 -3.97 7.38 -15.31
CA GLY A 36 -2.82 7.82 -14.51
C GLY A 36 -3.12 9.05 -13.65
N PHE A 37 -2.21 9.37 -12.73
CA PHE A 37 -2.37 10.54 -11.84
C PHE A 37 -2.43 11.85 -12.63
N VAL A 38 -1.58 12.02 -13.64
CA VAL A 38 -1.51 13.27 -14.43
C VAL A 38 -2.78 13.45 -15.27
N GLY A 39 -3.30 12.36 -15.87
CA GLY A 39 -4.43 12.41 -16.80
C GLY A 39 -5.80 12.62 -16.15
N ALA A 40 -5.94 12.42 -14.84
CA ALA A 40 -7.19 12.64 -14.12
C ALA A 40 -7.23 14.06 -13.52
N SER A 41 -8.30 14.82 -13.76
CA SER A 41 -8.52 16.14 -13.15
C SER A 41 -9.36 16.04 -11.86
N VAL A 42 -9.36 17.12 -11.06
CA VAL A 42 -10.24 17.23 -9.87
C VAL A 42 -11.70 17.21 -10.30
N GLU A 43 -12.00 17.81 -11.44
CA GLU A 43 -13.33 17.83 -12.04
C GLU A 43 -13.80 16.41 -12.40
N ASP A 44 -12.94 15.61 -13.05
CA ASP A 44 -13.25 14.21 -13.38
C ASP A 44 -13.55 13.40 -12.11
N ILE A 45 -12.72 13.56 -11.06
CA ILE A 45 -12.87 12.83 -9.80
C ILE A 45 -14.18 13.21 -9.12
N ALA A 46 -14.48 14.51 -9.02
CA ALA A 46 -15.72 14.98 -8.40
C ALA A 46 -16.96 14.47 -9.17
N GLN A 47 -16.92 14.54 -10.49
CA GLN A 47 -18.00 14.06 -11.36
C GLN A 47 -18.22 12.56 -11.24
N GLU A 48 -17.16 11.76 -11.29
CA GLU A 48 -17.20 10.30 -11.14
C GLU A 48 -17.74 9.89 -9.77
N ALA A 49 -17.41 10.65 -8.71
CA ALA A 49 -17.91 10.44 -7.37
C ALA A 49 -19.37 10.88 -7.17
N GLY A 50 -19.97 11.58 -8.14
CA GLY A 50 -21.32 12.14 -8.03
C GLY A 50 -21.39 13.42 -7.20
N TYR A 51 -20.28 14.16 -7.07
CA TYR A 51 -20.16 15.37 -6.27
C TYR A 51 -19.69 16.57 -7.10
N THR A 52 -19.70 17.75 -6.48
CA THR A 52 -19.19 18.98 -7.09
C THR A 52 -17.69 19.16 -6.79
N ARG A 53 -17.02 19.98 -7.61
CA ARG A 53 -15.65 20.45 -7.33
C ARG A 53 -15.51 21.09 -5.95
N GLY A 54 -16.55 21.83 -5.49
CA GLY A 54 -16.58 22.41 -4.14
C GLY A 54 -16.57 21.35 -3.05
N ALA A 55 -17.28 20.21 -3.24
CA ALA A 55 -17.26 19.11 -2.30
C ALA A 55 -15.87 18.44 -2.25
N PHE A 56 -15.14 18.37 -3.37
CA PHE A 56 -13.76 17.90 -3.38
C PHE A 56 -12.88 18.76 -2.47
N TYR A 57 -12.86 20.08 -2.68
CA TYR A 57 -12.01 20.99 -1.89
C TYR A 57 -12.47 21.17 -0.43
N SER A 58 -13.68 20.74 -0.08
CA SER A 58 -14.12 20.64 1.32
C SER A 58 -13.53 19.41 2.04
N ASN A 59 -12.99 18.43 1.30
CA ASN A 59 -12.45 17.18 1.83
C ASN A 59 -10.95 17.01 1.62
N PHE A 60 -10.39 17.58 0.55
CA PHE A 60 -8.98 17.48 0.18
C PHE A 60 -8.47 18.82 -0.33
N ASP A 61 -7.31 19.27 0.15
CA ASP A 61 -6.68 20.52 -0.30
C ASP A 61 -6.21 20.45 -1.76
N SER A 62 -5.91 19.24 -2.24
CA SER A 62 -5.39 19.01 -3.59
C SER A 62 -5.54 17.57 -4.06
N LYS A 63 -5.45 17.36 -5.38
CA LYS A 63 -5.35 16.03 -5.97
C LYS A 63 -4.14 15.23 -5.44
N ALA A 64 -3.06 15.92 -5.14
CA ALA A 64 -1.84 15.32 -4.58
C ALA A 64 -2.05 14.83 -3.14
N GLU A 65 -2.81 15.55 -2.32
CA GLU A 65 -3.21 15.08 -0.99
C GLU A 65 -4.09 13.83 -1.07
N LEU A 66 -5.10 13.87 -1.94
CA LEU A 66 -5.96 12.70 -2.17
C LEU A 66 -5.15 11.49 -2.63
N LEU A 67 -4.12 11.67 -3.47
CA LEU A 67 -3.23 10.58 -3.86
C LEU A 67 -2.53 9.95 -2.64
N VAL A 68 -1.95 10.74 -1.74
CA VAL A 68 -1.29 10.21 -0.53
C VAL A 68 -2.28 9.43 0.32
N GLU A 69 -3.49 9.94 0.48
CA GLU A 69 -4.54 9.27 1.26
C GLU A 69 -4.99 7.95 0.62
N LEU A 70 -5.11 7.93 -0.71
CA LEU A 70 -5.41 6.71 -1.45
C LEU A 70 -4.32 5.64 -1.27
N LEU A 71 -3.04 6.04 -1.34
CA LEU A 71 -1.91 5.14 -1.12
C LEU A 71 -1.83 4.68 0.34
N ARG A 72 -2.23 5.52 1.29
CA ARG A 72 -2.35 5.15 2.71
C ARG A 72 -3.41 4.06 2.90
N ARG A 73 -4.60 4.26 2.34
CA ARG A 73 -5.69 3.28 2.39
C ARG A 73 -5.30 1.93 1.77
N ASP A 74 -4.61 1.96 0.64
CA ASP A 74 -4.09 0.77 -0.02
C ASP A 74 -3.06 0.04 0.87
N HIS A 75 -2.15 0.78 1.47
CA HIS A 75 -1.15 0.23 2.37
C HIS A 75 -1.78 -0.35 3.64
N GLU A 76 -2.76 0.31 4.25
CA GLU A 76 -3.45 -0.17 5.45
C GLU A 76 -4.19 -1.49 5.19
N ALA A 77 -4.79 -1.65 4.01
CA ALA A 77 -5.40 -2.92 3.62
C ALA A 77 -4.37 -4.05 3.55
N MET A 78 -3.19 -3.79 2.97
CA MET A 78 -2.08 -4.77 2.94
C MET A 78 -1.52 -5.06 4.34
N GLU A 79 -1.48 -4.05 5.22
CA GLU A 79 -0.95 -4.19 6.57
C GLU A 79 -1.82 -5.10 7.45
N VAL A 80 -3.13 -5.15 7.22
CA VAL A 80 -4.04 -6.09 7.91
C VAL A 80 -3.60 -7.53 7.66
N ASP A 81 -3.30 -7.88 6.41
CA ASP A 81 -2.85 -9.23 6.05
C ASP A 81 -1.49 -9.55 6.69
N LEU A 82 -0.55 -8.60 6.67
CA LEU A 82 0.76 -8.77 7.28
C LEU A 82 0.65 -8.94 8.79
N ARG A 83 -0.16 -8.14 9.47
CA ARG A 83 -0.41 -8.24 10.92
C ARG A 83 -0.97 -9.60 11.30
N ALA A 84 -1.94 -10.11 10.55
CA ALA A 84 -2.54 -11.42 10.80
C ALA A 84 -1.51 -12.58 10.79
N ILE A 85 -0.40 -12.42 10.06
CA ILE A 85 0.69 -13.40 10.06
C ILE A 85 1.38 -13.46 11.43
N PHE A 86 1.55 -12.29 12.09
CA PHE A 86 2.24 -12.17 13.37
C PHE A 86 1.33 -12.42 14.58
N GLU A 87 0.03 -12.13 14.47
CA GLU A 87 -0.93 -12.36 15.56
C GLU A 87 -1.24 -13.86 15.77
N ALA A 88 -1.08 -14.68 14.74
CA ALA A 88 -1.26 -16.12 14.87
C ALA A 88 -0.13 -16.75 15.68
N ASN A 89 -0.45 -17.56 16.71
CA ASN A 89 0.48 -18.41 17.45
C ASN A 89 1.01 -19.55 16.55
N ALA A 90 1.73 -19.19 15.50
CA ALA A 90 2.23 -20.10 14.48
C ALA A 90 3.71 -20.45 14.74
N SER A 91 4.14 -21.64 14.31
CA SER A 91 5.56 -21.99 14.32
C SER A 91 6.34 -21.06 13.40
N ARG A 92 7.67 -21.00 13.59
CA ARG A 92 8.59 -20.24 12.74
C ARG A 92 8.37 -20.56 11.26
N GLU A 93 8.31 -21.84 10.89
CA GLU A 93 8.17 -22.31 9.51
C GLU A 93 6.87 -21.83 8.89
N VAL A 94 5.79 -21.82 9.65
CA VAL A 94 4.47 -21.35 9.20
C VAL A 94 4.48 -19.84 9.00
N MET A 95 5.12 -19.08 9.90
CA MET A 95 5.25 -17.63 9.74
C MET A 95 6.09 -17.27 8.50
N GLU A 96 7.24 -17.93 8.33
CA GLU A 96 8.10 -17.73 7.16
C GLU A 96 7.35 -18.02 5.84
N ALA A 97 6.61 -19.15 5.78
CA ALA A 97 5.83 -19.51 4.60
C ALA A 97 4.73 -18.47 4.30
N ARG A 98 4.06 -17.94 5.32
CA ARG A 98 3.03 -16.91 5.15
C ARG A 98 3.62 -15.57 4.69
N VAL A 99 4.74 -15.15 5.27
CA VAL A 99 5.46 -13.94 4.82
C VAL A 99 5.88 -14.09 3.36
N MET A 100 6.42 -15.23 2.97
CA MET A 100 6.77 -15.51 1.57
C MET A 100 5.57 -15.46 0.65
N THR A 101 4.45 -16.08 1.04
CA THR A 101 3.20 -16.04 0.26
C THR A 101 2.70 -14.61 0.12
N PHE A 102 2.78 -13.79 1.17
CA PHE A 102 2.40 -12.38 1.13
C PHE A 102 3.22 -11.61 0.09
N TYR A 103 4.55 -11.68 0.18
CA TYR A 103 5.43 -10.94 -0.73
C TYR A 103 5.43 -11.45 -2.17
N SER A 104 5.20 -12.74 -2.41
CA SER A 104 5.10 -13.30 -3.75
C SER A 104 3.83 -12.87 -4.50
N ARG A 105 2.79 -12.44 -3.77
CA ARG A 105 1.54 -11.92 -4.36
C ARG A 105 1.62 -10.45 -4.76
N LEU A 106 2.52 -9.65 -4.18
CA LEU A 106 2.64 -8.22 -4.46
C LEU A 106 2.76 -7.88 -5.95
N PRO A 107 3.52 -8.65 -6.79
CA PRO A 107 3.62 -8.35 -8.21
C PRO A 107 2.36 -8.65 -9.03
N GLN A 108 1.39 -9.37 -8.46
CA GLN A 108 0.20 -9.81 -9.21
C GLN A 108 -0.87 -8.70 -9.31
N ASP A 109 -0.91 -7.73 -8.39
CA ASP A 109 -1.77 -6.55 -8.48
C ASP A 109 -0.97 -5.33 -8.97
N ASN A 110 -0.68 -5.33 -10.27
CA ASN A 110 0.16 -4.30 -10.90
C ASN A 110 -0.48 -2.91 -11.00
N LYS A 111 -1.78 -2.79 -10.84
CA LYS A 111 -2.47 -1.50 -11.09
C LYS A 111 -2.09 -0.45 -10.06
N MET A 112 -2.20 -0.78 -8.77
CA MET A 112 -1.81 0.14 -7.70
C MET A 112 -0.30 0.37 -7.68
N PHE A 113 0.50 -0.62 -8.08
CA PHE A 113 1.96 -0.45 -8.14
C PHE A 113 2.39 0.70 -9.06
N LEU A 114 1.81 0.82 -10.26
CA LEU A 114 2.12 1.93 -11.15
C LEU A 114 1.80 3.30 -10.53
N LEU A 115 0.72 3.38 -9.77
CA LEU A 115 0.36 4.60 -9.04
C LEU A 115 1.39 4.92 -7.94
N TRP A 116 1.93 3.90 -7.26
CA TRP A 116 3.05 4.07 -6.33
C TRP A 116 4.31 4.60 -7.03
N VAL A 117 4.62 4.12 -8.23
CA VAL A 117 5.74 4.61 -9.05
C VAL A 117 5.52 6.08 -9.44
N GLU A 118 4.31 6.44 -9.92
CA GLU A 118 3.96 7.83 -10.23
C GLU A 118 4.11 8.76 -9.01
N ALA A 119 3.68 8.31 -7.83
CA ALA A 119 3.84 9.08 -6.59
C ALA A 119 5.31 9.29 -6.23
N LYS A 120 6.17 8.28 -6.39
CA LYS A 120 7.63 8.41 -6.15
C LYS A 120 8.26 9.39 -7.14
N LEU A 121 7.88 9.33 -8.42
CA LEU A 121 8.34 10.29 -9.44
C LEU A 121 7.84 11.71 -9.12
N LEU A 122 6.60 11.86 -8.69
CA LEU A 122 6.07 13.16 -8.26
C LEU A 122 6.83 13.69 -7.04
N ALA A 123 7.11 12.87 -6.03
CA ALA A 123 7.90 13.25 -4.86
C ALA A 123 9.33 13.66 -5.23
N ALA A 124 9.93 13.04 -6.26
CA ALA A 124 11.26 13.42 -6.74
C ALA A 124 11.27 14.84 -7.39
N ARG A 125 10.15 15.27 -7.96
CA ARG A 125 10.05 16.52 -8.76
C ARG A 125 9.36 17.65 -8.01
N ASP A 126 8.46 17.36 -7.07
CA ASP A 126 7.67 18.35 -6.32
C ASP A 126 8.03 18.31 -4.83
N ALA A 127 8.66 19.38 -4.32
CA ALA A 127 9.11 19.46 -2.93
C ALA A 127 7.94 19.49 -1.93
N ARG A 128 6.79 20.10 -2.30
CA ARG A 128 5.59 20.17 -1.44
C ARG A 128 4.96 18.79 -1.28
N PHE A 129 4.79 18.08 -2.39
CA PHE A 129 4.30 16.70 -2.36
C PHE A 129 5.27 15.79 -1.62
N ARG A 130 6.58 15.90 -1.89
CA ARG A 130 7.64 15.12 -1.23
C ARG A 130 7.55 15.16 0.29
N THR A 131 7.29 16.32 0.89
CA THR A 131 7.19 16.45 2.35
C THR A 131 6.06 15.55 2.91
N ARG A 132 4.87 15.59 2.32
CA ARG A 132 3.73 14.76 2.74
C ARG A 132 3.97 13.27 2.45
N PHE A 133 4.45 12.96 1.26
CA PHE A 133 4.73 11.59 0.84
C PHE A 133 5.82 10.94 1.71
N ASN A 134 6.91 11.66 2.00
CA ASN A 134 7.98 11.13 2.85
C ASN A 134 7.55 10.93 4.30
N ALA A 135 6.64 11.74 4.84
CA ALA A 135 6.07 11.50 6.17
C ALA A 135 5.34 10.15 6.20
N PHE A 136 4.50 9.87 5.20
CA PHE A 136 3.82 8.59 5.07
C PHE A 136 4.81 7.42 4.83
N MET A 137 5.81 7.58 3.97
CA MET A 137 6.83 6.55 3.72
C MET A 137 7.66 6.25 4.98
N LYS A 138 7.91 7.24 5.83
CA LYS A 138 8.57 7.06 7.11
C LYS A 138 7.72 6.18 8.04
N GLU A 139 6.43 6.50 8.21
CA GLU A 139 5.51 5.68 9.00
C GLU A 139 5.47 4.22 8.53
N LYS A 140 5.36 4.02 7.21
CA LYS A 140 5.40 2.67 6.59
C LYS A 140 6.69 1.92 6.94
N ARG A 141 7.84 2.58 6.83
CA ARG A 141 9.14 1.98 7.14
C ARG A 141 9.27 1.64 8.62
N GLU A 142 8.84 2.54 9.52
CA GLU A 142 8.89 2.31 10.97
C GLU A 142 8.03 1.12 11.38
N ARG A 143 6.83 0.97 10.81
CA ARG A 143 5.98 -0.21 11.06
C ARG A 143 6.62 -1.50 10.56
N LEU A 144 7.19 -1.48 9.34
CA LEU A 144 7.89 -2.65 8.81
C LEU A 144 9.11 -3.02 9.67
N ALA A 145 9.87 -2.03 10.15
CA ALA A 145 11.00 -2.25 11.06
C ALA A 145 10.53 -2.92 12.37
N ALA A 146 9.41 -2.48 12.93
CA ALA A 146 8.83 -3.10 14.12
C ALA A 146 8.42 -4.57 13.89
N TYR A 147 7.83 -4.90 12.73
CA TYR A 147 7.53 -6.30 12.38
C TYR A 147 8.79 -7.16 12.23
N ILE A 148 9.84 -6.62 11.62
CA ILE A 148 11.13 -7.31 11.46
C ILE A 148 11.75 -7.59 12.84
N GLU A 149 11.73 -6.62 13.74
CA GLU A 149 12.24 -6.75 15.10
C GLU A 149 11.44 -7.78 15.91
N GLU A 150 10.11 -7.72 15.86
CA GLU A 150 9.22 -8.69 16.48
C GLU A 150 9.47 -10.12 15.97
N PHE A 151 9.62 -10.27 14.66
CA PHE A 151 9.93 -11.56 14.05
C PHE A 151 11.28 -12.10 14.57
N SER A 152 12.33 -11.27 14.51
CA SER A 152 13.66 -11.61 15.00
C SER A 152 13.64 -12.08 16.46
N ALA A 153 12.93 -11.35 17.32
CA ALA A 153 12.78 -11.71 18.74
C ALA A 153 12.06 -13.05 18.93
N ARG A 154 10.98 -13.31 18.18
CA ARG A 154 10.20 -14.56 18.28
C ARG A 154 10.98 -15.79 17.82
N VAL A 155 11.78 -15.65 16.77
CA VAL A 155 12.55 -16.77 16.20
C VAL A 155 13.95 -16.92 16.81
N GLY A 156 14.37 -15.98 17.66
CA GLY A 156 15.68 -15.99 18.29
C GLY A 156 16.86 -15.80 17.33
N THR A 157 16.63 -15.19 16.17
CA THR A 157 17.67 -14.94 15.16
C THR A 157 18.05 -13.47 15.17
N PRO A 158 19.30 -13.11 15.59
CA PRO A 158 19.75 -11.72 15.58
C PRO A 158 19.74 -11.12 14.18
N LEU A 159 19.33 -9.85 14.09
CA LEU A 159 19.36 -9.13 12.82
C LEU A 159 20.81 -8.73 12.47
N PRO A 160 21.22 -8.88 11.19
CA PRO A 160 22.59 -8.53 10.76
C PRO A 160 22.83 -7.03 10.68
N ILE A 161 21.76 -6.22 10.59
CA ILE A 161 21.79 -4.75 10.55
C ILE A 161 20.60 -4.19 11.32
N ALA A 162 20.59 -2.89 11.60
CA ALA A 162 19.48 -2.23 12.28
C ALA A 162 18.14 -2.44 11.57
N PRO A 163 17.02 -2.63 12.31
CA PRO A 163 15.70 -2.96 11.74
C PRO A 163 15.20 -1.96 10.69
N ASP A 164 15.46 -0.68 10.89
CA ASP A 164 15.06 0.39 9.96
C ASP A 164 15.84 0.34 8.64
N LEU A 165 17.12 -0.02 8.67
CA LEU A 165 17.93 -0.22 7.47
C LEU A 165 17.50 -1.49 6.72
N MET A 166 17.15 -2.54 7.46
CA MET A 166 16.60 -3.77 6.88
C MET A 166 15.25 -3.50 6.22
N ALA A 167 14.37 -2.75 6.87
CA ALA A 167 13.09 -2.34 6.32
C ALA A 167 13.27 -1.52 5.04
N LEU A 168 14.20 -0.58 5.01
CA LEU A 168 14.54 0.19 3.81
C LEU A 168 15.03 -0.71 2.66
N GLY A 169 15.95 -1.62 2.96
CA GLY A 169 16.48 -2.58 1.97
C GLY A 169 15.39 -3.48 1.41
N LEU A 170 14.49 -3.99 2.27
CA LEU A 170 13.38 -4.83 1.87
C LEU A 170 12.36 -4.07 0.99
N MET A 171 12.02 -2.83 1.37
CA MET A 171 11.16 -1.98 0.55
C MET A 171 11.76 -1.73 -0.83
N GLY A 172 13.08 -1.42 -0.89
CA GLY A 172 13.78 -1.20 -2.15
C GLY A 172 13.84 -2.46 -3.02
N LEU A 173 14.08 -3.63 -2.42
CA LEU A 173 14.07 -4.91 -3.13
C LEU A 173 12.69 -5.22 -3.70
N CYS A 174 11.64 -5.13 -2.90
CA CYS A 174 10.27 -5.40 -3.35
C CYS A 174 9.84 -4.43 -4.47
N ASP A 175 10.11 -3.14 -4.31
CA ASP A 175 9.85 -2.13 -5.34
C ASP A 175 10.60 -2.43 -6.64
N GLY A 176 11.88 -2.77 -6.55
CA GLY A 176 12.72 -3.08 -7.72
C GLY A 176 12.27 -4.34 -8.46
N VAL A 177 12.02 -5.42 -7.72
CA VAL A 177 11.54 -6.69 -8.30
C VAL A 177 10.17 -6.51 -8.95
N GLN A 178 9.25 -5.79 -8.28
CA GLN A 178 7.92 -5.51 -8.81
C GLN A 178 7.98 -4.63 -10.07
N PHE A 179 8.88 -3.63 -10.09
CA PHE A 179 9.10 -2.80 -11.26
C PHE A 179 9.60 -3.62 -12.47
N LEU A 180 10.58 -4.49 -12.24
CA LEU A 180 11.12 -5.38 -13.26
C LEU A 180 10.07 -6.37 -13.76
N ALA A 181 9.26 -6.96 -12.87
CA ALA A 181 8.17 -7.86 -13.26
C ALA A 181 7.09 -7.14 -14.09
N THR A 182 6.85 -5.85 -13.81
CA THR A 182 5.90 -5.03 -14.60
C THR A 182 6.48 -4.65 -15.96
N ALA A 183 7.77 -4.33 -16.03
CA ALA A 183 8.44 -3.89 -17.26
C ALA A 183 8.79 -5.05 -18.21
N ASP A 184 9.13 -6.22 -17.66
CA ASP A 184 9.53 -7.41 -18.42
C ASP A 184 8.85 -8.69 -17.87
N PRO A 185 7.52 -8.82 -18.04
CA PRO A 185 6.76 -9.95 -17.50
C PRO A 185 7.10 -11.29 -18.15
N GLN A 186 7.80 -11.29 -19.29
CA GLN A 186 8.20 -12.51 -19.97
C GLN A 186 9.41 -13.19 -19.32
N HIS A 187 10.34 -12.41 -18.77
CA HIS A 187 11.55 -12.94 -18.14
C HIS A 187 11.48 -12.86 -16.60
N VAL A 188 10.84 -11.83 -16.04
CA VAL A 188 10.65 -11.69 -14.59
C VAL A 188 9.26 -12.22 -14.20
N THR A 189 9.15 -13.54 -14.32
CA THR A 189 7.90 -14.28 -14.05
C THR A 189 7.65 -14.45 -12.54
N PRO A 190 6.42 -14.77 -12.10
CA PRO A 190 6.14 -15.02 -10.69
C PRO A 190 7.09 -16.03 -10.02
N PRO A 191 7.49 -17.17 -10.65
CA PRO A 191 8.49 -18.05 -10.07
C PRO A 191 9.87 -17.43 -9.90
N VAL A 192 10.28 -16.52 -10.80
CA VAL A 192 11.55 -15.78 -10.67
C VAL A 192 11.48 -14.81 -9.49
N VAL A 193 10.39 -14.08 -9.37
CA VAL A 193 10.13 -13.17 -8.24
C VAL A 193 10.20 -13.92 -6.92
N GLU A 194 9.50 -15.05 -6.82
CA GLU A 194 9.46 -15.89 -5.61
C GLU A 194 10.87 -16.42 -5.28
N ALA A 195 11.63 -16.87 -6.27
CA ALA A 195 13.00 -17.36 -6.05
C ALA A 195 13.94 -16.25 -5.55
N VAL A 196 13.83 -15.03 -6.09
CA VAL A 196 14.64 -13.88 -5.65
C VAL A 196 14.27 -13.46 -4.23
N LEU A 197 12.98 -13.22 -3.97
CA LEU A 197 12.51 -12.80 -2.65
C LEU A 197 12.75 -13.89 -1.60
N GLY A 198 12.49 -15.17 -1.95
CA GLY A 198 12.66 -16.29 -1.05
C GLY A 198 14.10 -16.46 -0.57
N ARG A 199 15.07 -16.40 -1.47
CA ARG A 199 16.49 -16.48 -1.10
C ARG A 199 16.95 -15.29 -0.28
N PHE A 200 16.49 -14.09 -0.63
CA PHE A 200 16.79 -12.90 0.16
C PHE A 200 16.24 -13.02 1.58
N PHE A 201 14.97 -13.37 1.73
CA PHE A 201 14.33 -13.56 3.04
C PHE A 201 15.04 -14.66 3.84
N ALA A 202 15.30 -15.82 3.22
CA ALA A 202 15.97 -16.94 3.89
C ALA A 202 17.31 -16.52 4.47
N ARG A 203 18.14 -15.81 3.69
CA ARG A 203 19.48 -15.45 4.13
C ARG A 203 19.54 -14.21 5.00
N VAL A 204 18.80 -13.16 4.65
CA VAL A 204 18.94 -11.84 5.29
C VAL A 204 18.01 -11.68 6.48
N VAL A 205 16.76 -12.14 6.35
CA VAL A 205 15.73 -11.95 7.38
C VAL A 205 15.67 -13.13 8.34
N TYR A 206 15.79 -14.37 7.80
CA TYR A 206 15.65 -15.58 8.61
C TYR A 206 16.98 -16.16 9.11
N GLY A 207 18.14 -15.66 8.62
CA GLY A 207 19.45 -16.10 9.04
C GLY A 207 19.75 -17.56 8.68
N ARG A 208 19.13 -18.10 7.63
CA ARG A 208 19.40 -19.46 7.16
C ARG A 208 20.58 -19.45 6.20
N ASP A 209 21.55 -20.32 6.45
CA ASP A 209 22.56 -20.65 5.44
C ASP A 209 21.90 -21.42 4.29
N ALA A 210 22.27 -21.06 3.05
CA ALA A 210 21.71 -21.62 1.83
C ALA A 210 22.21 -23.05 1.60
#